data_66945798892701320dea2e6504bc685a
#
_entry.id   66945798892701320dea2e6504bc685a
#
_cell.length_a   1.000
_cell.length_b   1.000
_cell.length_c   1.000
_cell.angle_alpha   90.00
_cell.angle_beta   90.00
_cell.angle_gamma   90.00
#
_symmetry.space_group_name_H-M   'P 1'
#
loop_
_entity.id
_entity.type
_entity.pdbx_description
1 polymer ?
#
loop_
_entity_poly.entity_id
_entity_poly.type
_entity_poly.pdbx_seq_one_letter_code
_entity_poly.pdbx_strand_id
1 'polypeptide(L)'
;MEKTVYDDKRAPINVDTWCGAFTTTPVEGVVSPTVGKALTYDGYSEAGSSINFGFPQGVKGSRVSVYSLVESGKVYSKGTYYLACLVNFAKVGSSNLADILAASASYVGGGNRGQVYVRREGNDKIKFAVGLMKERNEAPMVYDYNTTHLLVLKVDYDKNEVSLFVDPELNQNEPKADAVVA
;
A
#
# COMPACT_ATOMS: atom_id res chain seq x y z
N MET A 1 -15.30 0.71 19.33
CA MET A 1 -14.46 0.42 18.17
C MET A 1 -15.41 -0.07 17.10
N GLU A 2 -15.74 0.78 16.15
CA GLU A 2 -16.64 0.39 15.07
C GLU A 2 -16.00 -0.70 14.23
N LYS A 3 -16.76 -1.75 13.99
CA LYS A 3 -16.38 -2.80 13.07
C LYS A 3 -16.26 -2.19 11.68
N THR A 4 -15.11 -2.33 11.04
CA THR A 4 -15.02 -2.07 9.62
C THR A 4 -16.04 -2.94 8.91
N VAL A 5 -17.03 -2.33 8.29
CA VAL A 5 -18.07 -3.07 7.58
C VAL A 5 -17.52 -3.44 6.22
N TYR A 6 -17.34 -4.73 5.98
CA TYR A 6 -16.98 -5.27 4.68
C TYR A 6 -18.26 -5.63 3.93
N ASP A 7 -18.34 -5.25 2.67
CA ASP A 7 -19.37 -5.73 1.78
C ASP A 7 -19.03 -7.16 1.34
N ASP A 8 -19.97 -8.08 1.51
CA ASP A 8 -19.85 -9.49 1.08
C ASP A 8 -19.58 -9.62 -0.42
N LYS A 9 -19.97 -8.65 -1.20
CA LYS A 9 -19.72 -8.57 -2.65
C LYS A 9 -18.34 -8.03 -3.01
N ARG A 10 -17.54 -7.66 -2.02
CA ARG A 10 -16.20 -7.08 -2.22
C ARG A 10 -16.20 -5.76 -3.00
N ALA A 11 -17.29 -5.02 -2.95
CA ALA A 11 -17.42 -3.71 -3.54
C ALA A 11 -17.47 -2.63 -2.46
N PRO A 12 -16.81 -1.46 -2.65
CA PRO A 12 -16.93 -0.34 -1.73
C PRO A 12 -18.38 0.13 -1.63
N ILE A 13 -18.84 0.37 -0.41
CA ILE A 13 -20.17 0.92 -0.16
C ILE A 13 -20.15 2.42 -0.39
N ASN A 14 -19.09 3.07 0.06
CA ASN A 14 -18.85 4.50 -0.11
C ASN A 14 -17.33 4.82 -0.03
N VAL A 15 -16.96 6.08 -0.23
CA VAL A 15 -15.56 6.53 -0.23
C VAL A 15 -14.88 6.45 1.15
N ASP A 16 -15.65 6.45 2.22
CA ASP A 16 -15.14 6.43 3.59
C ASP A 16 -15.03 5.01 4.16
N THR A 17 -15.36 4.01 3.35
CA THR A 17 -15.46 2.62 3.79
C THR A 17 -14.37 1.76 3.15
N TRP A 18 -13.64 1.04 3.97
CA TRP A 18 -12.76 -0.02 3.52
C TRP A 18 -13.57 -1.29 3.30
N CYS A 19 -13.51 -1.82 2.11
CA CYS A 19 -14.32 -2.95 1.67
C CYS A 19 -13.45 -4.11 1.22
N GLY A 20 -14.02 -5.30 1.38
CA GLY A 20 -13.47 -6.54 0.86
C GLY A 20 -12.13 -6.93 1.45
N ALA A 21 -12.12 -8.00 2.21
CA ALA A 21 -10.90 -8.76 2.43
C ALA A 21 -10.84 -9.83 1.34
N PHE A 22 -10.03 -9.61 0.31
CA PHE A 22 -9.81 -10.65 -0.69
C PHE A 22 -8.78 -11.63 -0.15
N THR A 23 -9.27 -12.79 0.29
CA THR A 23 -8.41 -13.95 0.54
C THR A 23 -8.95 -15.12 -0.28
N THR A 24 -8.08 -15.75 -1.03
CA THR A 24 -8.48 -16.91 -1.83
C THR A 24 -8.71 -18.15 -0.97
N THR A 25 -8.02 -18.24 0.16
CA THR A 25 -8.16 -19.35 1.11
C THR A 25 -7.97 -18.83 2.53
N PRO A 26 -9.03 -18.80 3.35
CA PRO A 26 -8.90 -18.49 4.76
C PRO A 26 -7.96 -19.48 5.46
N VAL A 27 -7.15 -19.01 6.38
CA VAL A 27 -6.31 -19.84 7.23
C VAL A 27 -7.00 -19.96 8.58
N GLU A 28 -7.29 -21.17 9.00
CA GLU A 28 -7.98 -21.43 10.27
C GLU A 28 -7.19 -20.83 11.45
N GLY A 29 -7.89 -20.17 12.35
CA GLY A 29 -7.30 -19.52 13.52
C GLY A 29 -6.54 -18.22 13.24
N VAL A 30 -6.48 -17.77 11.98
CA VAL A 30 -5.83 -16.50 11.61
C VAL A 30 -6.87 -15.47 11.23
N VAL A 31 -6.90 -14.36 11.95
CA VAL A 31 -7.74 -13.19 11.64
C VAL A 31 -6.87 -12.13 10.97
N SER A 32 -7.18 -11.83 9.71
CA SER A 32 -6.51 -10.79 8.94
C SER A 32 -7.47 -10.27 7.84
N PRO A 33 -7.60 -8.96 7.63
CA PRO A 33 -6.94 -7.88 8.36
C PRO A 33 -7.61 -7.58 9.72
N THR A 34 -6.89 -6.91 10.60
CA THR A 34 -7.40 -6.41 11.88
C THR A 34 -7.12 -4.92 12.03
N VAL A 35 -7.93 -4.24 12.85
CA VAL A 35 -7.69 -2.84 13.18
C VAL A 35 -6.56 -2.75 14.20
N GLY A 36 -5.57 -1.91 13.91
CA GLY A 36 -4.41 -1.64 14.76
C GLY A 36 -4.43 -0.24 15.35
N LYS A 37 -3.39 0.08 16.11
CA LYS A 37 -3.15 1.42 16.61
C LYS A 37 -2.77 2.36 15.46
N ALA A 38 -3.05 3.66 15.62
CA ALA A 38 -2.57 4.68 14.71
C ALA A 38 -1.04 4.59 14.57
N LEU A 39 -0.55 4.73 13.35
CA LEU A 39 0.85 4.99 13.07
C LEU A 39 1.08 6.50 13.14
N THR A 40 2.24 6.88 13.61
CA THR A 40 2.66 8.28 13.69
C THR A 40 3.92 8.50 12.87
N TYR A 41 4.01 9.68 12.25
CA TYR A 41 5.17 10.12 11.51
C TYR A 41 5.32 11.63 11.73
N ASP A 42 6.53 12.09 12.01
CA ASP A 42 6.76 13.49 12.36
C ASP A 42 6.39 14.44 11.21
N GLY A 43 5.61 15.45 11.52
CA GLY A 43 5.09 16.40 10.54
C GLY A 43 3.95 15.90 9.65
N TYR A 44 3.52 14.65 9.77
CA TYR A 44 2.37 14.12 9.03
C TYR A 44 1.17 14.00 9.97
N SER A 45 0.05 14.62 9.60
CA SER A 45 -1.15 14.60 10.41
C SER A 45 -1.71 13.18 10.54
N GLU A 46 -2.18 12.83 11.71
CA GLU A 46 -2.70 11.52 12.02
C GLU A 46 -3.89 11.13 11.13
N ALA A 47 -3.86 9.90 10.68
CA ALA A 47 -4.90 9.32 9.83
C ALA A 47 -5.82 8.34 10.58
N GLY A 48 -5.85 8.37 11.92
CA GLY A 48 -6.66 7.46 12.73
C GLY A 48 -6.03 6.08 12.91
N SER A 49 -6.86 5.02 12.97
CA SER A 49 -6.39 3.65 13.20
C SER A 49 -5.67 3.07 12.00
N SER A 50 -4.73 2.15 12.22
CA SER A 50 -4.08 1.38 11.17
C SER A 50 -4.85 0.10 10.83
N ILE A 51 -4.47 -0.50 9.72
CA ILE A 51 -4.91 -1.85 9.33
C ILE A 51 -3.69 -2.77 9.43
N ASN A 52 -3.81 -3.83 10.24
CA ASN A 52 -2.79 -4.86 10.34
C ASN A 52 -3.05 -5.94 9.30
N PHE A 53 -2.06 -6.21 8.49
CA PHE A 53 -2.05 -7.30 7.52
C PHE A 53 -0.98 -8.34 7.86
N GLY A 54 -1.19 -9.55 7.37
CA GLY A 54 -0.17 -10.58 7.38
C GLY A 54 -0.61 -11.82 8.12
N PHE A 55 0.30 -12.78 8.13
CA PHE A 55 0.11 -14.09 8.75
C PHE A 55 1.24 -14.34 9.75
N PRO A 56 0.98 -15.13 10.80
CA PRO A 56 2.03 -15.56 11.72
C PRO A 56 3.16 -16.28 11.00
N GLN A 57 4.35 -16.25 11.57
CA GLN A 57 5.50 -16.93 11.00
C GLN A 57 5.23 -18.42 10.78
N GLY A 58 5.57 -18.93 9.60
CA GLY A 58 5.37 -20.34 9.23
C GLY A 58 3.97 -20.66 8.70
N VAL A 59 3.01 -19.75 8.85
CA VAL A 59 1.69 -19.90 8.25
C VAL A 59 1.76 -19.51 6.78
N LYS A 60 1.39 -20.41 5.90
CA LYS A 60 1.21 -20.13 4.48
C LYS A 60 -0.23 -19.71 4.28
N GLY A 61 -0.44 -18.45 3.91
CA GLY A 61 -1.76 -17.90 3.66
C GLY A 61 -1.88 -17.33 2.27
N SER A 62 -3.09 -17.11 1.87
CA SER A 62 -3.40 -16.40 0.64
C SER A 62 -3.23 -14.90 0.84
N ARG A 63 -3.03 -14.21 -0.27
CA ARG A 63 -3.02 -12.76 -0.31
C ARG A 63 -4.30 -12.19 0.30
N VAL A 64 -4.14 -11.22 1.18
CA VAL A 64 -5.24 -10.42 1.74
C VAL A 64 -5.16 -9.03 1.15
N SER A 65 -6.26 -8.52 0.63
CA SER A 65 -6.35 -7.16 0.11
C SER A 65 -7.60 -6.49 0.64
N VAL A 66 -7.47 -5.22 0.98
CA VAL A 66 -8.61 -4.33 1.23
C VAL A 66 -8.51 -3.16 0.27
N TYR A 67 -9.62 -2.53 -0.01
CA TYR A 67 -9.70 -1.42 -0.94
C TYR A 67 -10.73 -0.40 -0.50
N SER A 68 -10.54 0.83 -0.94
CA SER A 68 -11.49 1.92 -0.79
C SER A 68 -11.56 2.70 -2.10
N LEU A 69 -12.68 3.37 -2.34
CA LEU A 69 -12.80 4.31 -3.45
C LEU A 69 -12.15 5.64 -3.07
N VAL A 70 -11.41 6.22 -4.01
CA VAL A 70 -10.96 7.61 -3.88
C VAL A 70 -12.14 8.55 -4.09
N GLU A 71 -12.98 8.27 -5.09
CA GLU A 71 -14.20 9.00 -5.38
C GLU A 71 -15.21 8.06 -6.05
N SER A 72 -16.46 8.10 -5.56
CA SER A 72 -17.52 7.24 -6.08
C SER A 72 -17.84 7.55 -7.54
N GLY A 73 -17.92 6.49 -8.35
CA GLY A 73 -18.32 6.58 -9.76
C GLY A 73 -17.29 7.18 -10.70
N LYS A 74 -16.06 7.46 -10.24
CA LYS A 74 -15.00 8.00 -11.08
C LYS A 74 -13.83 7.05 -11.24
N VAL A 75 -13.31 6.98 -12.46
CA VAL A 75 -12.02 6.38 -12.81
C VAL A 75 -11.14 7.48 -13.38
N TYR A 76 -10.06 7.76 -12.72
CA TYR A 76 -9.10 8.75 -13.15
C TYR A 76 -8.23 8.21 -14.29
N SER A 77 -8.00 9.03 -15.31
CA SER A 77 -7.20 8.70 -16.50
C SER A 77 -6.37 9.86 -17.01
N LYS A 78 -6.40 11.00 -16.33
CA LYS A 78 -5.67 12.24 -16.67
C LYS A 78 -5.18 12.92 -15.41
N GLY A 79 -4.14 13.74 -15.55
CA GLY A 79 -3.59 14.53 -14.45
C GLY A 79 -2.70 13.72 -13.53
N THR A 80 -2.31 14.33 -12.42
CA THR A 80 -1.38 13.75 -11.44
C THR A 80 -2.08 13.57 -10.10
N TYR A 81 -1.91 12.39 -9.50
CA TYR A 81 -2.50 12.02 -8.22
C TYR A 81 -1.43 11.50 -7.26
N TYR A 82 -1.61 11.81 -5.99
CA TYR A 82 -0.73 11.37 -4.91
C TYR A 82 -1.52 10.54 -3.91
N LEU A 83 -1.01 9.36 -3.59
CA LEU A 83 -1.53 8.51 -2.53
C LEU A 83 -0.46 8.40 -1.44
N ALA A 84 -0.77 8.90 -0.26
CA ALA A 84 0.12 8.85 0.90
C ALA A 84 -0.40 7.85 1.92
N CYS A 85 0.49 7.07 2.50
CA CYS A 85 0.16 6.18 3.62
C CYS A 85 1.36 5.97 4.54
N LEU A 86 1.07 5.73 5.81
CA LEU A 86 2.07 5.28 6.75
C LEU A 86 2.11 3.75 6.76
N VAL A 87 3.31 3.19 6.76
CA VAL A 87 3.53 1.74 6.84
C VAL A 87 4.53 1.41 7.94
N ASN A 88 4.34 0.25 8.55
CA ASN A 88 5.30 -0.32 9.52
C ASN A 88 5.32 -1.83 9.33
N PHE A 89 6.51 -2.41 9.16
CA PHE A 89 6.67 -3.83 8.94
C PHE A 89 7.40 -4.47 10.12
N ALA A 90 6.71 -5.33 10.85
CA ALA A 90 7.35 -6.16 11.86
C ALA A 90 8.25 -7.23 11.21
N LYS A 91 7.85 -7.71 10.03
CA LYS A 91 8.61 -8.68 9.23
C LYS A 91 8.11 -8.74 7.80
N VAL A 92 9.02 -8.98 6.86
CA VAL A 92 8.71 -9.32 5.47
C VAL A 92 9.31 -10.69 5.17
N GLY A 93 8.44 -11.64 4.81
CA GLY A 93 8.85 -13.03 4.64
C GLY A 93 9.61 -13.30 3.34
N SER A 94 9.32 -12.54 2.28
CA SER A 94 9.82 -12.80 0.93
C SER A 94 10.97 -11.86 0.55
N SER A 95 11.98 -12.39 -0.12
CA SER A 95 13.00 -11.62 -0.85
C SER A 95 12.52 -11.18 -2.24
N ASN A 96 11.39 -11.70 -2.72
CA ASN A 96 10.74 -11.22 -3.92
C ASN A 96 9.83 -10.04 -3.58
N LEU A 97 9.67 -9.13 -4.54
CA LEU A 97 8.78 -7.98 -4.43
C LEU A 97 7.32 -8.44 -4.22
N ALA A 98 6.72 -7.95 -3.14
CA ALA A 98 5.30 -8.13 -2.83
C ALA A 98 4.62 -6.76 -2.84
N ASP A 99 3.54 -6.61 -3.58
CA ASP A 99 2.80 -5.36 -3.63
C ASP A 99 2.03 -5.11 -2.32
N ILE A 100 2.06 -3.87 -1.87
CA ILE A 100 1.47 -3.42 -0.60
C ILE A 100 0.47 -2.29 -0.76
N LEU A 101 0.60 -1.51 -1.82
CA LEU A 101 -0.30 -0.41 -2.16
C LEU A 101 -0.48 -0.39 -3.68
N ALA A 102 -1.70 -0.18 -4.14
CA ALA A 102 -1.97 -0.01 -5.57
C ALA A 102 -3.05 1.05 -5.81
N ALA A 103 -2.78 1.94 -6.75
CA ALA A 103 -3.81 2.69 -7.45
C ALA A 103 -4.38 1.81 -8.57
N SER A 104 -5.68 1.59 -8.59
CA SER A 104 -6.31 0.69 -9.55
C SER A 104 -7.62 1.27 -10.09
N ALA A 105 -7.90 0.98 -11.35
CA ALA A 105 -9.20 1.28 -11.95
C ALA A 105 -10.27 0.22 -11.63
N SER A 106 -9.88 -0.86 -10.96
CA SER A 106 -10.77 -1.97 -10.61
C SER A 106 -10.44 -2.50 -9.21
N TYR A 107 -11.46 -2.81 -8.43
CA TYR A 107 -11.34 -3.38 -7.09
C TYR A 107 -11.06 -4.90 -7.07
N VAL A 108 -11.13 -5.56 -8.19
CA VAL A 108 -10.99 -7.05 -8.29
C VAL A 108 -9.63 -7.48 -8.86
N GLY A 109 -8.64 -6.64 -8.83
CA GLY A 109 -7.35 -6.88 -9.47
C GLY A 109 -7.39 -6.60 -10.96
N GLY A 110 -6.24 -6.35 -11.53
CA GLY A 110 -6.12 -5.87 -12.91
C GLY A 110 -6.37 -4.36 -13.01
N GLY A 111 -5.84 -3.76 -14.05
CA GLY A 111 -5.96 -2.32 -14.27
C GLY A 111 -5.19 -1.46 -13.27
N ASN A 112 -4.17 -2.02 -12.62
CA ASN A 112 -3.28 -1.25 -11.75
C ASN A 112 -2.62 -0.11 -12.52
N ARG A 113 -2.70 1.09 -11.95
CA ARG A 113 -2.16 2.34 -12.52
C ARG A 113 -0.86 2.74 -11.87
N GLY A 114 -0.50 2.11 -10.78
CA GLY A 114 0.72 2.28 -10.03
C GLY A 114 0.70 1.39 -8.80
N GLN A 115 1.84 0.83 -8.46
CA GLN A 115 1.96 -0.08 -7.32
C GLN A 115 3.22 0.22 -6.52
N VAL A 116 3.13 0.10 -5.21
CA VAL A 116 4.28 0.07 -4.31
C VAL A 116 4.51 -1.35 -3.84
N TYR A 117 5.76 -1.74 -3.82
CA TYR A 117 6.21 -3.05 -3.41
C TYR A 117 7.15 -2.96 -2.23
N VAL A 118 7.23 -4.04 -1.48
CA VAL A 118 8.24 -4.27 -0.45
C VAL A 118 8.86 -5.65 -0.65
N ARG A 119 10.13 -5.78 -0.32
CA ARG A 119 10.81 -7.07 -0.19
C ARG A 119 11.75 -7.06 1.01
N ARG A 120 12.06 -8.23 1.49
CA ARG A 120 13.12 -8.40 2.47
C ARG A 120 14.49 -8.19 1.82
N GLU A 121 15.33 -7.44 2.51
CA GLU A 121 16.74 -7.25 2.18
C GLU A 121 17.59 -7.80 3.34
N GLY A 122 18.40 -8.82 3.05
CA GLY A 122 19.15 -9.51 4.12
C GLY A 122 18.22 -10.16 5.16
N ASN A 123 18.59 -10.04 6.44
CA ASN A 123 17.86 -10.69 7.53
C ASN A 123 16.89 -9.76 8.27
N ASP A 124 17.18 -8.46 8.32
CA ASP A 124 16.55 -7.49 9.22
C ASP A 124 16.16 -6.16 8.54
N LYS A 125 16.31 -6.09 7.23
CA LYS A 125 16.00 -4.88 6.45
C LYS A 125 14.91 -5.15 5.41
N ILE A 126 14.34 -4.06 4.93
CA ILE A 126 13.41 -4.05 3.82
C ILE A 126 13.85 -3.07 2.74
N LYS A 127 13.36 -3.28 1.55
CA LYS A 127 13.55 -2.40 0.42
C LYS A 127 12.22 -2.17 -0.28
N PHE A 128 11.96 -0.92 -0.68
CA PHE A 128 10.76 -0.55 -1.42
C PHE A 128 11.03 -0.47 -2.91
N ALA A 129 9.97 -0.62 -3.69
CA ALA A 129 9.98 -0.42 -5.13
C ALA A 129 8.65 0.17 -5.61
N VAL A 130 8.68 0.81 -6.75
CA VAL A 130 7.50 1.24 -7.49
C VAL A 130 7.36 0.44 -8.78
N GLY A 131 6.14 0.27 -9.26
CA GLY A 131 5.92 -0.39 -10.53
C GLY A 131 4.69 0.09 -11.28
N LEU A 132 4.81 0.00 -12.59
CA LEU A 132 3.76 0.26 -13.55
C LEU A 132 3.69 -0.93 -14.51
N MET A 133 2.52 -1.56 -14.59
CA MET A 133 2.33 -2.77 -15.39
C MET A 133 3.32 -3.90 -15.05
N LYS A 134 4.32 -4.16 -15.90
CA LYS A 134 5.35 -5.20 -15.69
C LYS A 134 6.68 -4.63 -15.25
N GLU A 135 6.87 -3.33 -15.40
CA GLU A 135 8.11 -2.66 -15.04
C GLU A 135 8.17 -2.39 -13.53
N ARG A 136 9.37 -2.47 -12.97
CA ARG A 136 9.64 -2.25 -11.55
C ARG A 136 10.97 -1.51 -11.40
N ASN A 137 11.00 -0.57 -10.44
CA ASN A 137 12.23 0.11 -10.05
C ASN A 137 12.33 0.19 -8.53
N GLU A 138 13.46 -0.22 -7.97
CA GLU A 138 13.68 -0.23 -6.54
C GLU A 138 14.24 1.11 -6.07
N ALA A 139 13.75 1.58 -4.92
CA ALA A 139 14.36 2.69 -4.22
C ALA A 139 15.79 2.31 -3.78
N PRO A 140 16.75 3.24 -3.80
CA PRO A 140 18.16 2.91 -3.53
C PRO A 140 18.42 2.52 -2.08
N MET A 141 17.64 3.06 -1.14
CA MET A 141 17.83 2.86 0.29
C MET A 141 17.24 1.55 0.80
N VAL A 142 17.73 1.12 1.94
CA VAL A 142 17.19 0.01 2.73
C VAL A 142 16.75 0.54 4.10
N TYR A 143 15.73 -0.09 4.67
CA TYR A 143 15.04 0.41 5.86
C TYR A 143 14.92 -0.67 6.92
N ASP A 144 14.74 -0.25 8.17
CA ASP A 144 14.63 -1.15 9.31
C ASP A 144 13.21 -1.69 9.48
N TYR A 145 13.09 -2.90 10.04
CA TYR A 145 11.82 -3.37 10.59
C TYR A 145 11.41 -2.53 11.78
N ASN A 146 10.11 -2.55 12.07
CA ASN A 146 9.49 -1.86 13.21
C ASN A 146 9.69 -0.34 13.22
N THR A 147 10.02 0.24 12.07
CA THR A 147 10.08 1.68 11.84
C THR A 147 8.88 2.10 10.99
N THR A 148 8.26 3.21 11.37
CA THR A 148 7.17 3.79 10.57
C THR A 148 7.75 4.65 9.45
N HIS A 149 7.32 4.37 8.24
CA HIS A 149 7.72 5.10 7.03
C HIS A 149 6.50 5.76 6.39
N LEU A 150 6.69 6.96 5.87
CA LEU A 150 5.74 7.62 4.99
C LEU A 150 6.06 7.25 3.54
N LEU A 151 5.10 6.60 2.89
CA LEU A 151 5.18 6.31 1.46
C LEU A 151 4.24 7.22 0.70
N VAL A 152 4.74 7.83 -0.37
CA VAL A 152 3.92 8.60 -1.30
C VAL A 152 4.08 8.01 -2.69
N LEU A 153 2.99 7.49 -3.23
CA LEU A 153 2.88 7.04 -4.62
C LEU A 153 2.30 8.18 -5.45
N LYS A 154 3.05 8.67 -6.41
CA LYS A 154 2.59 9.60 -7.44
C LYS A 154 2.23 8.81 -8.70
N VAL A 155 1.07 9.08 -9.26
CA VAL A 155 0.61 8.55 -10.54
C VAL A 155 0.37 9.73 -11.46
N ASP A 156 1.19 9.86 -12.49
CA ASP A 156 1.09 10.87 -13.54
C ASP A 156 0.53 10.20 -14.80
N TYR A 157 -0.78 10.34 -15.01
CA TYR A 157 -1.46 9.73 -16.15
C TYR A 157 -1.06 10.36 -17.48
N ASP A 158 -0.74 11.64 -17.47
CA ASP A 158 -0.42 12.37 -18.70
C ASP A 158 0.96 11.98 -19.23
N LYS A 159 1.86 11.59 -18.32
CA LYS A 159 3.19 11.07 -18.68
C LYS A 159 3.26 9.55 -18.72
N ASN A 160 2.22 8.85 -18.29
CA ASN A 160 2.25 7.40 -18.03
C ASN A 160 3.41 7.00 -17.12
N GLU A 161 3.59 7.73 -16.04
CA GLU A 161 4.69 7.61 -15.10
C GLU A 161 4.19 7.37 -13.69
N VAL A 162 4.91 6.59 -12.92
CA VAL A 162 4.71 6.44 -11.48
C VAL A 162 5.99 6.68 -10.73
N SER A 163 5.89 7.36 -9.61
CA SER A 163 7.03 7.72 -8.76
C SER A 163 6.76 7.32 -7.32
N LEU A 164 7.79 6.90 -6.62
CA LEU A 164 7.76 6.59 -5.20
C LEU A 164 8.68 7.56 -4.45
N PHE A 165 8.14 8.09 -3.36
CA PHE A 165 8.88 8.84 -2.36
C PHE A 165 8.77 8.07 -1.04
N VAL A 166 9.90 7.84 -0.40
CA VAL A 166 9.99 7.16 0.90
C VAL A 166 10.56 8.16 1.90
N ASP A 167 9.81 8.43 2.94
CA ASP A 167 10.15 9.40 3.97
C ASP A 167 10.52 10.79 3.41
N PRO A 168 9.70 11.35 2.50
CA PRO A 168 9.99 12.65 1.93
C PRO A 168 9.96 13.75 2.99
N GLU A 169 10.79 14.77 2.82
CA GLU A 169 10.65 15.99 3.60
C GLU A 169 9.30 16.64 3.34
N LEU A 170 8.56 16.91 4.42
CA LEU A 170 7.24 17.53 4.36
C LEU A 170 7.38 19.05 4.24
N ASN A 171 7.61 19.50 3.03
CA ASN A 171 7.72 20.92 2.68
C ASN A 171 6.84 21.24 1.45
N GLN A 172 6.89 22.48 0.96
CA GLN A 172 6.04 22.93 -0.15
C GLN A 172 6.51 22.48 -1.54
N ASN A 173 7.71 21.94 -1.64
CA ASN A 173 8.29 21.52 -2.92
C ASN A 173 8.27 20.01 -3.03
N GLU A 174 7.90 19.50 -4.20
CA GLU A 174 8.04 18.07 -4.50
C GLU A 174 9.52 17.68 -4.52
N PRO A 175 9.96 16.76 -3.65
CA PRO A 175 11.36 16.31 -3.67
C PRO A 175 11.63 15.44 -4.90
N LYS A 176 12.90 15.10 -5.11
CA LYS A 176 13.26 14.08 -6.09
C LYS A 176 12.72 12.73 -5.64
N ALA A 177 12.05 12.01 -6.55
CA ALA A 177 11.56 10.67 -6.28
C ALA A 177 12.71 9.67 -6.04
N ASP A 178 12.50 8.73 -5.13
CA ASP A 178 13.43 7.64 -4.83
C ASP A 178 13.45 6.59 -5.94
N ALA A 179 12.30 6.35 -6.57
CA ALA A 179 12.18 5.46 -7.71
C ALA A 179 11.10 5.93 -8.68
N VAL A 180 11.31 5.75 -9.98
CA VAL A 180 10.39 6.13 -11.05
C VAL A 180 10.29 5.02 -12.07
N VAL A 181 9.10 4.80 -12.61
CA VAL A 181 8.82 3.93 -13.78
C VAL A 181 7.94 4.71 -14.76
N ALA A 182 8.31 4.69 -16.04
CA ALA A 182 7.59 5.34 -17.14
C ALA A 182 7.23 4.34 -18.23
#